data_e5a51edb17dfe3f32d1105421ebe9e2f
#
_entry.id   e5a51edb17dfe3f32d1105421ebe9e2f
#
_cell.length_a   1.000
_cell.length_b   1.000
_cell.length_c   1.000
_cell.angle_alpha   90.00
_cell.angle_beta   90.00
_cell.angle_gamma   90.00
#
_symmetry.space_group_name_H-M   'P 1'
#
loop_
_entity.id
_entity.type
_entity.pdbx_description
1 polymer ?
#
loop_
_entity_poly.entity_id
_entity_poly.type
_entity_poly.pdbx_seq_one_letter_code
_entity_poly.pdbx_strand_id
1 'polypeptide(L)'
;ASDFITACLPEYTGTLLGDKANSAVFDNSKIKRFVPDFVATTRFRDGIARAVKWFDADPARRVTDPETEAKWDRLIAAYERGLAAARREF
;
A
#
# COMPACT_ATOMS: atom_id res chain seq x y z
N ALA A 1 12.85 -2.52 -5.41
CA ALA A 1 11.45 -2.55 -5.88
C ALA A 1 10.91 -1.17 -6.19
N SER A 2 11.07 -0.17 -5.30
CA SER A 2 10.55 1.20 -5.53
C SER A 2 11.13 1.84 -6.79
N ASP A 3 12.43 1.72 -7.05
CA ASP A 3 13.06 2.26 -8.26
C ASP A 3 12.49 1.69 -9.55
N PHE A 4 12.17 0.39 -9.56
CA PHE A 4 11.54 -0.24 -10.72
C PHE A 4 10.12 0.32 -10.94
N ILE A 5 9.33 0.46 -9.87
CA ILE A 5 7.97 0.99 -9.96
C ILE A 5 8.01 2.42 -10.48
N THR A 6 8.86 3.27 -9.93
CA THR A 6 8.95 4.69 -10.33
C THR A 6 9.52 4.88 -11.73
N ALA A 7 10.38 3.98 -12.21
CA ALA A 7 10.83 3.97 -13.60
C ALA A 7 9.71 3.63 -14.59
N CYS A 8 8.78 2.76 -14.21
CA CYS A 8 7.65 2.36 -15.04
C CYS A 8 6.44 3.31 -14.87
N LEU A 9 6.24 3.84 -13.69
CA LEU A 9 5.10 4.66 -13.26
C LEU A 9 5.60 5.88 -12.48
N PRO A 10 6.09 6.93 -13.17
CA PRO A 10 6.72 8.11 -12.54
C PRO A 10 5.82 8.86 -11.55
N GLU A 11 4.51 8.75 -11.69
CA GLU A 11 3.52 9.36 -10.78
C GLU A 11 3.65 8.86 -9.34
N TYR A 12 4.24 7.69 -9.12
CA TYR A 12 4.46 7.14 -7.78
C TYR A 12 5.77 7.58 -7.11
N THR A 13 6.61 8.36 -7.81
CA THR A 13 7.93 8.77 -7.30
C THR A 13 7.84 9.50 -5.97
N GLY A 14 7.01 10.55 -5.88
CA GLY A 14 6.84 11.32 -4.64
C GLY A 14 6.36 10.47 -3.47
N THR A 15 5.42 9.56 -3.73
CA THR A 15 4.86 8.68 -2.71
C THR A 15 5.86 7.63 -2.24
N LEU A 16 6.54 6.94 -3.15
CA LEU A 16 7.40 5.80 -2.82
C LEU A 16 8.78 6.21 -2.33
N LEU A 17 9.41 7.21 -2.98
CA LEU A 17 10.77 7.63 -2.66
C LEU A 17 10.83 8.81 -1.69
N GLY A 18 9.74 9.58 -1.57
CA GLY A 18 9.59 10.66 -0.61
C GLY A 18 8.87 10.21 0.65
N ASP A 19 7.54 10.17 0.59
CA ASP A 19 6.68 9.95 1.75
C ASP A 19 6.89 8.59 2.43
N LYS A 20 6.92 7.50 1.65
CA LYS A 20 7.00 6.11 2.17
C LYS A 20 8.41 5.55 2.29
N ALA A 21 9.44 6.31 1.95
CA ALA A 21 10.83 5.86 2.05
C ALA A 21 11.33 5.78 3.51
N ASN A 22 10.72 6.56 4.40
CA ASN A 22 11.11 6.65 5.80
C ASN A 22 9.95 6.25 6.72
N SER A 23 10.29 5.66 7.87
CA SER A 23 9.31 5.37 8.92
C SER A 23 8.81 6.67 9.53
N ALA A 24 7.48 6.78 9.73
CA ALA A 24 6.86 7.89 10.43
C ALA A 24 6.26 7.41 11.75
N VAL A 25 6.52 8.17 12.81
CA VAL A 25 5.90 7.97 14.13
C VAL A 25 5.04 9.18 14.42
N PHE A 26 3.74 8.95 14.60
CA PHE A 26 2.79 10.02 14.90
C PHE A 26 2.76 10.34 16.39
N ASP A 27 2.89 11.64 16.72
CA ASP A 27 2.75 12.12 18.08
C ASP A 27 1.26 12.24 18.46
N ASN A 28 0.85 11.49 19.48
CA ASN A 28 -0.50 11.47 19.98
C ASN A 28 -0.80 12.53 21.06
N SER A 29 0.13 13.44 21.36
CA SER A 29 -0.03 14.45 22.43
C SER A 29 -1.25 15.33 22.21
N LYS A 30 -1.54 15.71 20.96
CA LYS A 30 -2.70 16.55 20.64
C LYS A 30 -4.02 15.85 20.96
N ILE A 31 -4.20 14.61 20.52
CA ILE A 31 -5.45 13.88 20.79
C ILE A 31 -5.63 13.63 22.29
N LYS A 32 -4.57 13.29 23.02
CA LYS A 32 -4.61 13.10 24.47
C LYS A 32 -4.96 14.37 25.25
N ARG A 33 -4.60 15.55 24.72
CA ARG A 33 -5.00 16.84 25.33
C ARG A 33 -6.49 17.08 25.21
N PHE A 34 -7.10 16.78 24.06
CA PHE A 34 -8.52 17.04 23.79
C PHE A 34 -9.43 15.90 24.25
N VAL A 35 -8.92 14.69 24.26
CA VAL A 35 -9.62 13.47 24.70
C VAL A 35 -8.68 12.70 25.63
N PRO A 36 -8.59 13.11 26.94
CA PRO A 36 -7.62 12.55 27.88
C PRO A 36 -7.70 11.02 28.04
N ASP A 37 -8.91 10.46 27.93
CA ASP A 37 -9.17 9.02 28.06
C ASP A 37 -8.91 8.23 26.78
N PHE A 38 -8.47 8.91 25.70
CA PHE A 38 -8.15 8.23 24.45
C PHE A 38 -6.96 7.29 24.60
N VAL A 39 -7.20 6.01 24.32
CA VAL A 39 -6.17 4.98 24.23
C VAL A 39 -6.33 4.22 22.91
N ALA A 40 -5.27 4.19 22.09
CA ALA A 40 -5.24 3.43 20.85
C ALA A 40 -5.05 1.93 21.17
N THR A 41 -6.14 1.19 21.34
CA THR A 41 -6.14 -0.22 21.76
C THR A 41 -6.23 -1.20 20.58
N THR A 42 -6.66 -0.74 19.41
CA THR A 42 -6.81 -1.60 18.24
C THR A 42 -5.47 -1.79 17.53
N ARG A 43 -4.94 -3.00 17.54
CA ARG A 43 -3.73 -3.34 16.77
C ARG A 43 -4.04 -3.32 15.28
N PHE A 44 -3.04 -2.97 14.46
CA PHE A 44 -3.19 -2.95 12.99
C PHE A 44 -3.78 -4.26 12.45
N ARG A 45 -3.25 -5.40 12.88
CA ARG A 45 -3.74 -6.72 12.47
C ARG A 45 -5.24 -6.90 12.72
N ASP A 46 -5.72 -6.45 13.89
CA ASP A 46 -7.12 -6.62 14.27
C ASP A 46 -8.02 -5.63 13.52
N GLY A 47 -7.51 -4.42 13.28
CA GLY A 47 -8.18 -3.39 12.48
C GLY A 47 -8.35 -3.81 11.02
N ILE A 48 -7.28 -4.31 10.38
CA ILE A 48 -7.33 -4.74 8.97
C ILE A 48 -8.24 -5.97 8.80
N ALA A 49 -8.24 -6.91 9.75
CA ALA A 49 -9.13 -8.06 9.70
C ALA A 49 -10.61 -7.64 9.74
N ARG A 50 -10.95 -6.63 10.55
CA ARG A 50 -12.32 -6.05 10.59
C ARG A 50 -12.66 -5.36 9.26
N ALA A 51 -11.73 -4.61 8.68
CA ALA A 51 -11.94 -3.93 7.40
C ALA A 51 -12.18 -4.94 6.26
N VAL A 52 -11.34 -5.97 6.15
CA VAL A 52 -11.51 -7.04 5.15
C VAL A 52 -12.88 -7.71 5.32
N LYS A 53 -13.26 -8.10 6.54
CA LYS A 53 -14.57 -8.68 6.83
C LYS A 53 -15.73 -7.77 6.41
N TRP A 54 -15.59 -6.46 6.60
CA TRP A 54 -16.61 -5.49 6.18
C TRP A 54 -16.75 -5.40 4.66
N PHE A 55 -15.62 -5.42 3.92
CA PHE A 55 -15.64 -5.45 2.46
C PHE A 55 -16.23 -6.76 1.92
N ASP A 56 -15.86 -7.90 2.53
CA ASP A 56 -16.32 -9.22 2.11
C ASP A 56 -17.81 -9.47 2.38
N ALA A 57 -18.39 -8.78 3.34
CA ALA A 57 -19.80 -8.93 3.71
C ALA A 57 -20.78 -8.43 2.63
N ASP A 58 -20.31 -7.63 1.68
CA ASP A 58 -21.16 -7.07 0.63
C ASP A 58 -20.38 -6.94 -0.69
N PRO A 59 -20.74 -7.70 -1.73
CA PRO A 59 -20.08 -7.61 -3.04
C PRO A 59 -20.06 -6.20 -3.65
N ALA A 60 -21.05 -5.37 -3.34
CA ALA A 60 -21.14 -3.99 -3.83
C ALA A 60 -20.01 -3.09 -3.29
N ARG A 61 -19.33 -3.50 -2.20
CA ARG A 61 -18.18 -2.80 -1.62
C ARG A 61 -16.85 -3.16 -2.28
N ARG A 62 -16.83 -4.25 -3.04
CA ARG A 62 -15.62 -4.74 -3.74
C ARG A 62 -15.55 -4.20 -5.17
N VAL A 63 -15.72 -2.88 -5.29
CA VAL A 63 -15.56 -2.19 -6.58
C VAL A 63 -14.08 -1.94 -6.80
N THR A 64 -13.56 -2.47 -7.90
CA THR A 64 -12.20 -2.23 -8.36
C THR A 64 -12.22 -1.26 -9.55
N ASP A 65 -11.11 -0.59 -9.77
CA ASP A 65 -10.90 0.24 -10.95
C ASP A 65 -10.15 -0.57 -12.01
N PRO A 66 -10.81 -0.96 -13.12
CA PRO A 66 -10.20 -1.80 -14.15
C PRO A 66 -8.95 -1.19 -14.78
N GLU A 67 -8.88 0.14 -14.86
CA GLU A 67 -7.70 0.83 -15.41
C GLU A 67 -6.49 0.67 -14.47
N THR A 68 -6.72 0.88 -13.19
CA THR A 68 -5.71 0.66 -12.16
C THR A 68 -5.26 -0.79 -12.11
N GLU A 69 -6.16 -1.75 -12.16
CA GLU A 69 -5.83 -3.18 -12.20
C GLU A 69 -4.96 -3.52 -13.40
N ALA A 70 -5.37 -3.12 -14.61
CA ALA A 70 -4.59 -3.35 -15.83
C ALA A 70 -3.20 -2.69 -15.78
N LYS A 71 -3.07 -1.55 -15.10
CA LYS A 71 -1.78 -0.89 -14.87
C LYS A 71 -0.86 -1.74 -13.99
N TRP A 72 -1.39 -2.28 -12.90
CA TRP A 72 -0.63 -3.16 -12.01
C TRP A 72 -0.26 -4.49 -12.65
N ASP A 73 -1.15 -5.12 -13.40
CA ASP A 73 -0.88 -6.35 -14.13
C ASP A 73 0.26 -6.17 -15.14
N ARG A 74 0.27 -5.06 -15.88
CA ARG A 74 1.37 -4.73 -16.79
C ARG A 74 2.70 -4.53 -16.07
N LEU A 75 2.67 -3.89 -14.89
CA LEU A 75 3.87 -3.68 -14.07
C LEU A 75 4.44 -5.01 -13.56
N ILE A 76 3.58 -5.88 -13.04
CA ILE A 76 3.95 -7.21 -12.55
C ILE A 76 4.55 -8.04 -13.69
N ALA A 77 3.89 -8.11 -14.84
CA ALA A 77 4.39 -8.82 -16.00
C ALA A 77 5.74 -8.28 -16.50
N ALA A 78 5.96 -6.97 -16.46
CA ALA A 78 7.26 -6.38 -16.81
C ALA A 78 8.36 -6.79 -15.83
N TYR A 79 8.06 -6.80 -14.53
CA TYR A 79 8.98 -7.23 -13.49
C TYR A 79 9.37 -8.72 -13.65
N GLU A 80 8.39 -9.58 -13.87
CA GLU A 80 8.61 -11.03 -14.08
C GLU A 80 9.46 -11.30 -15.31
N ARG A 81 9.21 -10.59 -16.43
CA ARG A 81 10.07 -10.70 -17.64
C ARG A 81 11.51 -10.28 -17.35
N GLY A 82 11.70 -9.20 -16.61
CA GLY A 82 13.04 -8.75 -16.21
C GLY A 82 13.78 -9.77 -15.35
N LEU A 83 13.09 -10.36 -14.37
CA LEU A 83 13.64 -11.43 -13.52
C LEU A 83 13.99 -12.68 -14.34
N ALA A 84 13.12 -13.08 -15.28
CA ALA A 84 13.36 -14.23 -16.14
C ALA A 84 14.53 -14.00 -17.09
N ALA A 85 14.74 -12.76 -17.57
CA ALA A 85 15.89 -12.39 -18.37
C ALA A 85 17.18 -12.48 -17.53
N ALA A 86 17.20 -11.85 -16.37
CA ALA A 86 18.36 -11.85 -15.48
C ALA A 86 18.80 -13.28 -15.09
N ARG A 87 17.85 -14.16 -14.73
CA ARG A 87 18.15 -15.56 -14.39
C ARG A 87 18.81 -16.39 -15.51
N ARG A 88 18.73 -15.93 -16.75
CA ARG A 88 19.38 -16.61 -17.89
C ARG A 88 20.84 -16.21 -18.10
N GLU A 89 21.25 -15.13 -17.45
CA GLU A 89 22.62 -14.61 -17.56
C GLU A 89 23.54 -15.17 -16.44
N PHE A 90 22.95 -15.79 -15.42
CA PHE A 90 23.62 -16.43 -14.29
C PHE A 90 23.32 -17.92 -14.19
#